data_92168772ab45edc24f2714c4a659c6db
#
_entry.id   92168772ab45edc24f2714c4a659c6db
#
_cell.length_a   1.000
_cell.length_b   1.000
_cell.length_c   1.000
_cell.angle_alpha   90.00
_cell.angle_beta   90.00
_cell.angle_gamma   90.00
#
_symmetry.space_group_name_H-M   'P 1'
#
loop_
_entity.id
_entity.type
_entity.pdbx_description
1 polymer ?
#
loop_
_entity_poly.entity_id
_entity_poly.type
_entity_poly.pdbx_seq_one_letter_code
_entity_poly.pdbx_strand_id
1 'polypeptide(L)'
;MVTKKPKKLTKAKKAKKPSFIFAVGRRRTASARIRLYPHKKGEIMVNDQPIEKYFPGEILKQSYLAPLRTCNAIDKYLITIKVKGSGKIGQLGAVVHGLARALEKLDREKFRPILKKRGFMTRDPRKRERRKIGMGGKARRKRQSPRR
;
A
#
# COMPACT_ATOMS: atom_id res chain seq x y z
N MET A 1 24.52 -57.11 -22.06
CA MET A 1 24.69 -56.27 -20.86
C MET A 1 24.60 -54.79 -21.25
N VAL A 2 23.50 -54.13 -20.90
CA VAL A 2 23.26 -52.72 -21.25
C VAL A 2 23.63 -51.87 -20.04
N THR A 3 24.74 -51.12 -20.11
CA THR A 3 25.20 -50.23 -19.04
C THR A 3 24.44 -48.92 -19.07
N LYS A 4 23.52 -48.69 -18.10
CA LYS A 4 22.84 -47.42 -17.89
C LYS A 4 23.84 -46.35 -17.37
N LYS A 5 24.10 -45.30 -18.17
CA LYS A 5 24.86 -44.09 -17.75
C LYS A 5 24.10 -43.36 -16.63
N PRO A 6 24.78 -42.88 -15.56
CA PRO A 6 24.11 -42.14 -14.48
C PRO A 6 23.68 -40.78 -14.97
N LYS A 7 22.39 -40.42 -14.75
CA LYS A 7 21.85 -39.06 -14.99
C LYS A 7 22.53 -38.07 -14.04
N LYS A 8 23.27 -37.10 -14.60
CA LYS A 8 23.80 -35.94 -13.84
C LYS A 8 22.63 -35.16 -13.22
N LEU A 9 22.55 -35.17 -11.89
CA LEU A 9 21.65 -34.28 -11.15
C LEU A 9 22.01 -32.80 -11.43
N THR A 10 21.14 -32.12 -12.14
CA THR A 10 21.26 -30.70 -12.36
C THR A 10 21.04 -29.96 -11.02
N LYS A 11 22.10 -29.33 -10.52
CA LYS A 11 22.02 -28.48 -9.30
C LYS A 11 20.93 -27.45 -9.48
N ALA A 12 19.88 -27.49 -8.65
CA ALA A 12 18.79 -26.51 -8.62
C ALA A 12 19.39 -25.12 -8.47
N LYS A 13 19.14 -24.24 -9.44
CA LYS A 13 19.55 -22.82 -9.39
C LYS A 13 18.89 -22.20 -8.15
N LYS A 14 19.69 -21.81 -7.14
CA LYS A 14 19.21 -21.04 -5.98
C LYS A 14 18.43 -19.84 -6.48
N ALA A 15 17.14 -19.75 -6.17
CA ALA A 15 16.29 -18.64 -6.55
C ALA A 15 16.93 -17.34 -6.02
N LYS A 16 17.26 -16.39 -6.90
CA LYS A 16 17.77 -15.07 -6.51
C LYS A 16 16.71 -14.41 -5.63
N LYS A 17 17.09 -13.99 -4.42
CA LYS A 17 16.20 -13.24 -3.52
C LYS A 17 15.65 -12.02 -4.29
N PRO A 18 14.34 -11.74 -4.21
CA PRO A 18 13.76 -10.61 -4.93
C PRO A 18 14.45 -9.32 -4.53
N SER A 19 14.82 -8.49 -5.50
CA SER A 19 15.52 -7.22 -5.26
C SER A 19 14.65 -6.18 -4.54
N PHE A 20 13.35 -6.41 -4.43
CA PHE A 20 12.39 -5.54 -3.76
C PHE A 20 11.25 -6.34 -3.13
N ILE A 21 10.63 -5.78 -2.12
CA ILE A 21 9.43 -6.30 -1.46
C ILE A 21 8.22 -5.62 -2.07
N PHE A 22 7.27 -6.42 -2.57
CA PHE A 22 6.04 -5.92 -3.17
C PHE A 22 4.86 -6.00 -2.18
N ALA A 23 4.13 -4.87 -2.06
CA ALA A 23 2.89 -4.79 -1.30
C ALA A 23 1.84 -3.95 -2.01
N VAL A 24 0.58 -4.21 -1.69
CA VAL A 24 -0.57 -3.46 -2.23
C VAL A 24 -1.40 -2.93 -1.08
N GLY A 25 -1.63 -1.62 -1.10
CA GLY A 25 -2.60 -0.96 -0.24
C GLY A 25 -3.84 -0.56 -1.02
N ARG A 26 -5.00 -0.57 -0.35
CA ARG A 26 -6.28 -0.21 -0.97
C ARG A 26 -7.12 0.62 0.00
N ARG A 27 -7.77 1.67 -0.51
CA ARG A 27 -8.79 2.44 0.20
C ARG A 27 -9.81 2.99 -0.79
N ARG A 28 -11.11 2.84 -0.53
CA ARG A 28 -12.18 3.15 -1.49
C ARG A 28 -11.90 2.46 -2.83
N THR A 29 -11.79 3.25 -3.92
CA THR A 29 -11.39 2.79 -5.26
C THR A 29 -9.91 2.97 -5.54
N ALA A 30 -9.13 3.57 -4.60
CA ALA A 30 -7.70 3.75 -4.75
C ALA A 30 -6.93 2.44 -4.52
N SER A 31 -5.93 2.22 -5.37
CA SER A 31 -4.95 1.14 -5.25
C SER A 31 -3.54 1.71 -5.30
N ALA A 32 -2.72 1.40 -4.30
CA ALA A 32 -1.31 1.75 -4.23
C ALA A 32 -0.46 0.49 -4.33
N ARG A 33 0.40 0.40 -5.34
CA ARG A 33 1.39 -0.67 -5.53
C ARG A 33 2.73 -0.15 -5.04
N ILE A 34 3.26 -0.78 -4.01
CA ILE A 34 4.48 -0.37 -3.33
C ILE A 34 5.59 -1.37 -3.60
N ARG A 35 6.76 -0.86 -3.96
CA ARG A 35 8.01 -1.59 -4.05
C ARG A 35 8.99 -0.98 -3.05
N LEU A 36 9.34 -1.74 -2.03
CA LEU A 36 10.30 -1.37 -1.00
C LEU A 36 11.62 -2.08 -1.30
N TYR A 37 12.71 -1.33 -1.37
CA TYR A 37 14.05 -1.85 -1.65
C TYR A 37 14.86 -1.92 -0.34
N PRO A 38 15.04 -3.09 0.26
CA PRO A 38 15.66 -3.23 1.58
C PRO A 38 17.13 -2.78 1.62
N HIS A 39 17.82 -2.94 0.50
CA HIS A 39 19.27 -2.69 0.39
C HIS A 39 19.62 -1.31 -0.17
N LYS A 40 18.62 -0.47 -0.43
CA LYS A 40 18.83 0.87 -0.98
C LYS A 40 18.21 1.90 -0.04
N LYS A 41 19.01 2.90 0.33
CA LYS A 41 18.53 4.11 0.99
C LYS A 41 18.04 5.09 -0.07
N GLY A 42 16.99 5.84 0.22
CA GLY A 42 16.50 6.84 -0.71
C GLY A 42 15.13 7.37 -0.32
N GLU A 43 14.65 8.31 -1.12
CA GLU A 43 13.37 8.97 -0.91
C GLU A 43 12.16 8.11 -1.34
N ILE A 44 11.00 8.54 -0.90
CA ILE A 44 9.72 7.93 -1.28
C ILE A 44 9.21 8.62 -2.53
N MET A 45 9.12 7.85 -3.63
CA MET A 45 8.59 8.32 -4.90
C MET A 45 7.16 7.83 -5.13
N VAL A 46 6.28 8.73 -5.58
CA VAL A 46 4.89 8.41 -5.93
C VAL A 46 4.61 8.86 -7.36
N ASN A 47 4.25 7.92 -8.24
CA ASN A 47 4.04 8.18 -9.67
C ASN A 47 5.18 9.02 -10.28
N ASP A 48 6.41 8.58 -10.00
CA ASP A 48 7.66 9.18 -10.52
C ASP A 48 7.93 10.63 -10.03
N GLN A 49 7.25 11.05 -8.95
CA GLN A 49 7.45 12.33 -8.27
C GLN A 49 7.76 12.10 -6.78
N PRO A 50 8.52 12.99 -6.10
CA PRO A 50 8.68 12.95 -4.65
C PRO A 50 7.33 12.97 -3.94
N ILE A 51 7.20 12.21 -2.86
CA ILE A 51 5.94 12.08 -2.12
C ILE A 51 5.44 13.44 -1.57
N GLU A 52 6.34 14.32 -1.20
CA GLU A 52 6.00 15.67 -0.68
C GLU A 52 5.33 16.54 -1.74
N LYS A 53 5.80 16.46 -2.99
CA LYS A 53 5.18 17.17 -4.12
C LYS A 53 3.84 16.54 -4.51
N TYR A 54 3.70 15.23 -4.39
CA TYR A 54 2.46 14.53 -4.72
C TYR A 54 1.36 14.74 -3.67
N PHE A 55 1.72 14.74 -2.39
CA PHE A 55 0.83 14.99 -1.24
C PHE A 55 1.31 16.23 -0.46
N PRO A 56 1.06 17.44 -0.95
CA PRO A 56 1.46 18.67 -0.26
C PRO A 56 0.67 18.87 1.04
N GLY A 57 1.32 19.49 2.02
CA GLY A 57 0.72 19.84 3.31
C GLY A 57 1.17 18.95 4.47
N GLU A 58 1.37 19.57 5.63
CA GLU A 58 1.96 18.95 6.82
C GLU A 58 1.10 17.80 7.37
N ILE A 59 -0.22 17.95 7.36
CA ILE A 59 -1.18 16.91 7.83
C ILE A 59 -1.05 15.63 6.99
N LEU A 60 -0.90 15.78 5.66
CA LEU A 60 -0.73 14.65 4.75
C LEU A 60 0.64 14.00 4.96
N LYS A 61 1.68 14.83 5.20
CA LYS A 61 3.04 14.39 5.52
C LYS A 61 3.07 13.52 6.78
N GLN A 62 2.47 13.99 7.85
CA GLN A 62 2.34 13.21 9.08
C GLN A 62 1.63 11.87 8.85
N SER A 63 0.58 11.86 8.04
CA SER A 63 -0.21 10.66 7.75
C SER A 63 0.57 9.59 7.00
N TYR A 64 1.31 9.92 5.91
CA TYR A 64 2.06 8.90 5.18
C TYR A 64 3.35 8.48 5.87
N LEU A 65 3.93 9.34 6.72
CA LEU A 65 5.09 8.98 7.52
C LEU A 65 4.73 8.16 8.76
N ALA A 66 3.46 8.16 9.21
CA ALA A 66 3.05 7.49 10.44
C ALA A 66 3.47 6.00 10.52
N PRO A 67 3.28 5.14 9.51
CA PRO A 67 3.75 3.75 9.56
C PRO A 67 5.27 3.64 9.67
N LEU A 68 6.00 4.52 8.97
CA LEU A 68 7.47 4.54 8.97
C LEU A 68 8.04 5.03 10.31
N ARG A 69 7.45 6.09 10.88
CA ARG A 69 7.80 6.59 12.23
C ARG A 69 7.57 5.51 13.29
N THR A 70 6.43 4.84 13.22
CA THR A 70 6.09 3.77 14.17
C THR A 70 7.11 2.63 14.17
N CYS A 71 7.72 2.34 13.03
CA CYS A 71 8.72 1.29 12.86
C CYS A 71 10.16 1.81 12.89
N ASN A 72 10.39 3.10 13.19
CA ASN A 72 11.71 3.76 13.10
C ASN A 72 12.41 3.47 11.75
N ALA A 73 11.63 3.55 10.65
CA ALA A 73 12.06 3.15 9.30
C ALA A 73 12.12 4.33 8.31
N ILE A 74 12.10 5.58 8.82
CA ILE A 74 12.23 6.79 8.00
C ILE A 74 13.62 6.79 7.34
N ASP A 75 13.68 7.14 6.06
CA ASP A 75 14.89 7.28 5.22
C ASP A 75 15.82 6.04 5.14
N LYS A 76 15.37 4.92 5.72
CA LYS A 76 16.15 3.67 5.67
C LYS A 76 16.03 2.93 4.34
N TYR A 77 14.94 3.15 3.60
CA TYR A 77 14.60 2.36 2.42
C TYR A 77 14.20 3.26 1.26
N LEU A 78 14.64 2.91 0.06
CA LEU A 78 14.08 3.47 -1.16
C LEU A 78 12.70 2.84 -1.40
N ILE A 79 11.67 3.67 -1.58
CA ILE A 79 10.30 3.20 -1.77
C ILE A 79 9.72 3.84 -3.03
N THR A 80 9.27 3.00 -3.97
CA THR A 80 8.56 3.47 -5.16
C THR A 80 7.10 3.03 -5.10
N ILE A 81 6.20 3.96 -5.36
CA ILE A 81 4.76 3.77 -5.23
C ILE A 81 4.08 4.15 -6.52
N LYS A 82 3.28 3.25 -7.09
CA LYS A 82 2.36 3.57 -8.17
C LYS A 82 0.94 3.59 -7.65
N VAL A 83 0.28 4.75 -7.72
CA VAL A 83 -1.08 4.96 -7.20
C VAL A 83 -2.04 5.25 -8.34
N LYS A 84 -3.23 4.62 -8.30
CA LYS A 84 -4.31 4.84 -9.27
C LYS A 84 -5.68 4.81 -8.57
N GLY A 85 -6.61 5.60 -9.09
CA GLY A 85 -8.02 5.63 -8.67
C GLY A 85 -8.29 6.53 -7.46
N SER A 86 -9.55 6.86 -7.22
CA SER A 86 -10.03 7.75 -6.16
C SER A 86 -9.39 9.16 -6.20
N GLY A 87 -9.67 9.99 -5.20
CA GLY A 87 -9.04 11.30 -4.99
C GLY A 87 -7.83 11.22 -4.03
N LYS A 88 -7.10 12.33 -3.85
CA LYS A 88 -5.85 12.42 -3.07
C LYS A 88 -5.94 11.79 -1.67
N ILE A 89 -7.01 12.06 -0.91
CA ILE A 89 -7.20 11.46 0.44
C ILE A 89 -7.41 9.95 0.39
N GLY A 90 -8.12 9.43 -0.64
CA GLY A 90 -8.28 8.00 -0.83
C GLY A 90 -6.96 7.32 -1.21
N GLN A 91 -6.18 7.97 -2.06
CA GLN A 91 -4.84 7.53 -2.46
C GLN A 91 -3.89 7.52 -1.26
N LEU A 92 -3.89 8.58 -0.44
CA LEU A 92 -3.10 8.66 0.80
C LEU A 92 -3.39 7.47 1.72
N GLY A 93 -4.67 7.19 1.99
CA GLY A 93 -5.02 6.04 2.83
C GLY A 93 -4.61 4.69 2.22
N ALA A 94 -4.61 4.56 0.88
CA ALA A 94 -4.09 3.37 0.21
C ALA A 94 -2.56 3.27 0.35
N VAL A 95 -1.83 4.39 0.29
CA VAL A 95 -0.38 4.45 0.50
C VAL A 95 -0.03 4.03 1.93
N VAL A 96 -0.68 4.62 2.95
CA VAL A 96 -0.47 4.28 4.37
C VAL A 96 -0.67 2.78 4.62
N HIS A 97 -1.80 2.22 4.16
CA HIS A 97 -2.07 0.78 4.29
C HIS A 97 -1.04 -0.09 3.56
N GLY A 98 -0.61 0.35 2.37
CA GLY A 98 0.38 -0.40 1.58
C GLY A 98 1.78 -0.35 2.20
N LEU A 99 2.21 0.80 2.75
CA LEU A 99 3.48 0.95 3.47
C LEU A 99 3.53 0.03 4.69
N ALA A 100 2.47 0.00 5.50
CA ALA A 100 2.38 -0.92 6.64
C ALA A 100 2.54 -2.39 6.21
N ARG A 101 1.89 -2.80 5.12
CA ARG A 101 2.03 -4.17 4.58
C ARG A 101 3.40 -4.46 3.98
N ALA A 102 4.09 -3.45 3.43
CA ALA A 102 5.45 -3.61 2.94
C ALA A 102 6.44 -3.82 4.09
N LEU A 103 6.31 -3.04 5.16
CA LEU A 103 7.10 -3.18 6.39
C LEU A 103 6.86 -4.53 7.07
N GLU A 104 5.60 -4.98 7.17
CA GLU A 104 5.29 -6.33 7.70
C GLU A 104 6.00 -7.43 6.93
N LYS A 105 6.04 -7.34 5.60
CA LYS A 105 6.73 -8.34 4.76
C LYS A 105 8.25 -8.30 4.88
N LEU A 106 8.81 -7.15 5.26
CA LEU A 106 10.24 -6.98 5.48
C LEU A 106 10.70 -7.72 6.75
N ASP A 107 10.01 -7.46 7.87
CA ASP A 107 10.26 -8.10 9.15
C ASP A 107 8.94 -8.26 9.90
N ARG A 108 8.38 -9.46 9.83
CA ARG A 108 7.05 -9.75 10.38
C ARG A 108 7.05 -9.72 11.91
N GLU A 109 8.09 -10.27 12.53
CA GLU A 109 8.15 -10.42 13.98
C GLU A 109 8.25 -9.06 14.68
N LYS A 110 9.08 -8.15 14.15
CA LYS A 110 9.28 -6.82 14.71
C LYS A 110 8.14 -5.86 14.41
N PHE A 111 7.72 -5.77 13.15
CA PHE A 111 6.84 -4.68 12.71
C PHE A 111 5.36 -5.00 12.83
N ARG A 112 4.95 -6.27 12.67
CA ARG A 112 3.54 -6.64 12.72
C ARG A 112 2.84 -6.29 14.04
N PRO A 113 3.36 -6.59 15.24
CA PRO A 113 2.68 -6.29 16.50
C PRO A 113 2.45 -4.78 16.66
N ILE A 114 3.45 -3.97 16.33
CA ILE A 114 3.42 -2.52 16.46
C ILE A 114 2.40 -1.89 15.48
N LEU A 115 2.45 -2.31 14.21
CA LEU A 115 1.55 -1.83 13.16
C LEU A 115 0.10 -2.28 13.39
N LYS A 116 -0.12 -3.50 13.90
CA LYS A 116 -1.45 -4.02 14.24
C LYS A 116 -2.07 -3.24 15.40
N LYS A 117 -1.32 -2.95 16.46
CA LYS A 117 -1.78 -2.15 17.61
C LYS A 117 -2.28 -0.77 17.18
N ARG A 118 -1.66 -0.15 16.18
CA ARG A 118 -2.07 1.15 15.63
C ARG A 118 -3.11 1.07 14.49
N GLY A 119 -3.60 -0.11 14.14
CA GLY A 119 -4.64 -0.31 13.13
C GLY A 119 -4.20 -0.12 11.67
N PHE A 120 -2.88 0.06 11.37
CA PHE A 120 -2.39 0.27 10.00
C PHE A 120 -2.51 -0.96 9.10
N MET A 121 -2.65 -2.15 9.70
CA MET A 121 -2.78 -3.42 8.96
C MET A 121 -4.20 -3.67 8.44
N THR A 122 -5.20 -3.04 9.06
CA THR A 122 -6.60 -3.24 8.71
C THR A 122 -6.99 -2.34 7.53
N ARG A 123 -7.58 -2.95 6.49
CA ARG A 123 -8.15 -2.17 5.39
C ARG A 123 -9.43 -1.47 5.85
N ASP A 124 -9.53 -0.17 5.63
CA ASP A 124 -10.77 0.59 5.79
C ASP A 124 -11.75 0.25 4.64
N PRO A 125 -12.87 -0.46 4.90
CA PRO A 125 -13.82 -0.87 3.87
C PRO A 125 -14.77 0.24 3.44
N ARG A 126 -14.83 1.36 4.17
CA ARG A 126 -15.79 2.44 3.93
C ARG A 126 -15.66 3.01 2.53
N LYS A 127 -16.74 2.96 1.78
CA LYS A 127 -16.89 3.58 0.45
C LYS A 127 -18.26 4.25 0.36
N ARG A 128 -18.42 5.17 -0.60
CA ARG A 128 -19.72 5.80 -0.84
C ARG A 128 -20.72 4.73 -1.29
N GLU A 129 -21.87 4.70 -0.63
CA GLU A 129 -22.98 3.83 -1.03
C GLU A 129 -23.55 4.27 -2.38
N ARG A 130 -23.91 3.31 -3.21
CA ARG A 130 -24.56 3.57 -4.49
C ARG A 130 -25.95 4.16 -4.26
N ARG A 131 -26.32 5.15 -5.04
CA ARG A 131 -27.71 5.65 -5.07
C ARG A 131 -28.64 4.55 -5.59
N LYS A 132 -29.73 4.34 -4.89
CA LYS A 132 -30.78 3.42 -5.30
C LYS A 132 -31.82 4.16 -6.14
N ILE A 133 -32.47 3.47 -7.07
CA ILE A 133 -33.53 4.02 -7.90
C ILE A 133 -34.66 4.51 -6.96
N GLY A 134 -35.24 5.68 -7.24
CA GLY A 134 -36.29 6.29 -6.41
C GLY A 134 -35.82 6.98 -5.13
N MET A 135 -34.53 6.95 -4.82
CA MET A 135 -33.94 7.57 -3.64
C MET A 135 -33.01 8.74 -4.00
N GLY A 136 -33.20 9.90 -3.37
CA GLY A 136 -32.45 11.13 -3.65
C GLY A 136 -30.96 11.13 -3.31
N GLY A 137 -30.42 10.06 -2.76
CA GLY A 137 -29.00 9.90 -2.37
C GLY A 137 -28.76 10.09 -0.89
N LYS A 138 -27.49 10.36 -0.49
CA LYS A 138 -27.07 10.33 0.93
C LYS A 138 -27.79 11.34 1.81
N ALA A 139 -28.02 12.55 1.33
CA ALA A 139 -28.62 13.63 2.12
C ALA A 139 -30.17 13.62 2.06
N ARG A 140 -30.76 12.96 1.07
CA ARG A 140 -32.19 12.92 0.86
C ARG A 140 -32.62 11.53 0.45
N ARG A 141 -33.36 10.85 1.31
CA ARG A 141 -33.83 9.48 1.06
C ARG A 141 -34.94 9.41 0.02
N LYS A 142 -35.80 10.43 -0.07
CA LYS A 142 -36.95 10.49 -0.97
C LYS A 142 -36.76 11.56 -2.04
N ARG A 143 -37.54 11.47 -3.11
CA ARG A 143 -37.65 12.50 -4.14
C ARG A 143 -37.99 13.82 -3.46
N GLN A 144 -37.21 14.85 -3.70
CA GLN A 144 -37.48 16.17 -3.14
C GLN A 144 -38.57 16.82 -3.96
N SER A 145 -39.65 17.24 -3.31
CA SER A 145 -40.60 18.19 -3.89
C SER A 145 -39.92 19.55 -4.10
N PRO A 146 -40.24 20.29 -5.18
CA PRO A 146 -39.77 21.66 -5.33
C PRO A 146 -40.20 22.49 -4.14
N ARG A 147 -39.31 23.36 -3.65
CA ARG A 147 -39.68 24.37 -2.66
C ARG A 147 -40.63 25.34 -3.32
N ARG A 148 -41.80 25.48 -2.73
CA ARG A 148 -42.72 26.58 -3.05
C ARG A 148 -42.24 27.85 -2.38
#